data_bed6a1ad524be350a3c426f9656150c5
#
_entry.id   bed6a1ad524be350a3c426f9656150c5
#
_cell.length_a   1.000
_cell.length_b   1.000
_cell.length_c   1.000
_cell.angle_alpha   90.00
_cell.angle_beta   90.00
_cell.angle_gamma   90.00
#
_symmetry.space_group_name_H-M   'P 1'
#
loop_
_entity.id
_entity.type
_entity.pdbx_description
1 polymer ?
#
loop_
_entity_poly.entity_id
_entity_poly.type
_entity_poly.pdbx_seq_one_letter_code
_entity_poly.pdbx_strand_id
1 'polypeptide(L)'
;MQVDLRIPSSKPVAEIVSFAQRCEDAGFSGLGFVDSHTFLRDVYVVMAQVLQNTERIRVRPAVTCPGPRHTSVIASVAKTVQELGPGRFELWLGRGGSASFLVGLSGLRLAEIRKAIVEIKGFMAGEWDVYHPADSVQKY
;
A
#
# COMPACT_ATOMS: atom_id res chain seq x y z
N MET A 1 10.80 15.62 -16.86
CA MET A 1 9.48 15.61 -16.16
C MET A 1 9.14 14.16 -15.84
N GLN A 2 8.70 13.84 -14.64
CA GLN A 2 8.20 12.50 -14.30
C GLN A 2 6.67 12.47 -14.49
N VAL A 3 6.15 11.42 -15.11
CA VAL A 3 4.72 11.23 -15.34
C VAL A 3 4.33 9.88 -14.78
N ASP A 4 3.34 9.88 -13.91
CA ASP A 4 2.80 8.68 -13.28
C ASP A 4 1.33 8.51 -13.65
N LEU A 5 0.88 7.26 -13.75
CA LEU A 5 -0.52 6.94 -13.97
C LEU A 5 -1.18 6.41 -12.69
N ARG A 6 -2.45 6.74 -12.50
CA ARG A 6 -3.29 6.13 -11.46
C ARG A 6 -4.30 5.19 -12.13
N ILE A 7 -4.29 3.92 -11.74
CA ILE A 7 -5.11 2.88 -12.36
C ILE A 7 -5.87 2.05 -11.32
N PRO A 8 -7.07 1.56 -11.65
CA PRO A 8 -7.77 0.60 -10.81
C PRO A 8 -7.26 -0.83 -11.05
N SER A 9 -7.23 -1.65 -10.00
CA SER A 9 -6.87 -3.08 -10.08
C SER A 9 -8.07 -3.95 -10.47
N SER A 10 -8.86 -3.54 -11.46
CA SER A 10 -10.11 -4.19 -11.87
C SER A 10 -9.93 -5.34 -12.87
N LYS A 11 -8.80 -5.39 -13.56
CA LYS A 11 -8.47 -6.40 -14.56
C LYS A 11 -7.76 -7.62 -13.94
N PRO A 12 -7.73 -8.79 -14.60
CA PRO A 12 -6.86 -9.90 -14.21
C PRO A 12 -5.42 -9.46 -13.97
N VAL A 13 -4.74 -10.06 -12.99
CA VAL A 13 -3.38 -9.66 -12.59
C VAL A 13 -2.42 -9.70 -13.77
N ALA A 14 -2.48 -10.73 -14.61
CA ALA A 14 -1.63 -10.85 -15.80
C ALA A 14 -1.83 -9.69 -16.80
N GLU A 15 -3.06 -9.21 -16.98
CA GLU A 15 -3.34 -8.05 -17.84
C GLU A 15 -2.78 -6.76 -17.24
N ILE A 16 -2.87 -6.61 -15.90
CA ILE A 16 -2.29 -5.45 -15.20
C ILE A 16 -0.77 -5.45 -15.33
N VAL A 17 -0.13 -6.61 -15.17
CA VAL A 17 1.32 -6.75 -15.36
C VAL A 17 1.71 -6.38 -16.78
N SER A 18 1.04 -6.93 -17.80
CA SER A 18 1.31 -6.58 -19.20
C SER A 18 1.09 -5.10 -19.50
N PHE A 19 0.10 -4.48 -18.85
CA PHE A 19 -0.12 -3.03 -18.96
C PHE A 19 1.04 -2.26 -18.31
N ALA A 20 1.51 -2.68 -17.13
CA ALA A 20 2.62 -2.04 -16.42
C ALA A 20 3.92 -2.09 -17.25
N GLN A 21 4.21 -3.21 -17.90
CA GLN A 21 5.34 -3.35 -18.83
C GLN A 21 5.25 -2.34 -19.97
N ARG A 22 4.09 -2.23 -20.63
CA ARG A 22 3.88 -1.22 -21.69
C ARG A 22 4.02 0.21 -21.19
N CYS A 23 3.59 0.50 -19.94
CA CYS A 23 3.80 1.82 -19.34
C CYS A 23 5.29 2.11 -19.13
N GLU A 24 6.04 1.11 -18.66
CA GLU A 24 7.48 1.22 -18.48
C GLU A 24 8.21 1.47 -19.82
N ASP A 25 7.84 0.74 -20.86
CA ASP A 25 8.38 0.90 -22.22
C ASP A 25 8.04 2.28 -22.80
N ALA A 26 6.86 2.80 -22.51
CA ALA A 26 6.41 4.13 -22.92
C ALA A 26 7.05 5.28 -22.09
N GLY A 27 7.88 4.97 -21.09
CA GLY A 27 8.62 5.95 -20.30
C GLY A 27 7.85 6.56 -19.13
N PHE A 28 6.74 5.95 -18.70
CA PHE A 28 6.10 6.36 -17.44
C PHE A 28 6.98 6.05 -16.24
N SER A 29 7.00 6.95 -15.27
CA SER A 29 7.88 6.86 -14.09
C SER A 29 7.29 6.01 -12.97
N GLY A 30 5.97 5.89 -12.90
CA GLY A 30 5.31 5.13 -11.83
C GLY A 30 3.84 4.85 -12.06
N LEU A 31 3.34 3.87 -11.33
CA LEU A 31 1.92 3.48 -11.30
C LEU A 31 1.36 3.59 -9.87
N GLY A 32 0.27 4.32 -9.74
CA GLY A 32 -0.53 4.39 -8.53
C GLY A 32 -1.74 3.46 -8.64
N PHE A 33 -1.86 2.50 -7.75
CA PHE A 33 -2.96 1.53 -7.74
C PHE A 33 -4.03 1.92 -6.72
N VAL A 34 -5.29 1.95 -7.16
CA VAL A 34 -6.42 2.23 -6.26
C VAL A 34 -6.57 1.09 -5.26
N ASP A 35 -6.56 1.40 -3.97
CA ASP A 35 -6.85 0.44 -2.90
C ASP A 35 -8.32 0.51 -2.50
N SER A 36 -9.13 -0.40 -3.03
CA SER A 36 -10.56 -0.53 -2.71
C SER A 36 -10.94 -2.02 -2.72
N HIS A 37 -10.57 -2.70 -1.67
CA HIS A 37 -10.55 -4.17 -1.56
C HIS A 37 -11.92 -4.85 -1.68
N THR A 38 -13.03 -4.10 -1.62
CA THR A 38 -14.39 -4.65 -1.79
C THR A 38 -14.76 -4.96 -3.24
N PHE A 39 -14.13 -4.31 -4.21
CA PHE A 39 -14.42 -4.49 -5.64
C PHE A 39 -13.19 -4.50 -6.55
N LEU A 40 -12.01 -4.30 -5.99
CA LEU A 40 -10.73 -4.40 -6.69
C LEU A 40 -9.89 -5.53 -6.09
N ARG A 41 -8.91 -5.98 -6.85
CA ARG A 41 -7.91 -6.94 -6.36
C ARG A 41 -7.05 -6.30 -5.28
N ASP A 42 -6.48 -7.12 -4.38
CA ASP A 42 -5.59 -6.62 -3.35
C ASP A 42 -4.42 -5.87 -3.98
N VAL A 43 -4.28 -4.62 -3.56
CA VAL A 43 -3.34 -3.68 -4.16
C VAL A 43 -1.88 -4.11 -3.98
N TYR A 44 -1.54 -4.71 -2.85
CA TYR A 44 -0.17 -5.11 -2.55
C TYR A 44 0.26 -6.34 -3.33
N VAL A 45 -0.66 -7.31 -3.50
CA VAL A 45 -0.42 -8.47 -4.36
C VAL A 45 -0.21 -8.05 -5.81
N VAL A 46 -1.02 -7.13 -6.30
CA VAL A 46 -0.86 -6.57 -7.67
C VAL A 46 0.47 -5.85 -7.81
N MET A 47 0.83 -4.97 -6.86
CA MET A 47 2.12 -4.25 -6.90
C MET A 47 3.32 -5.19 -6.83
N ALA A 48 3.26 -6.25 -6.02
CA ALA A 48 4.31 -7.27 -5.95
C ALA A 48 4.52 -7.93 -7.31
N GLN A 49 3.44 -8.30 -8.00
CA GLN A 49 3.53 -8.91 -9.34
C GLN A 49 4.08 -7.92 -10.38
N VAL A 50 3.69 -6.66 -10.32
CA VAL A 50 4.24 -5.63 -11.21
C VAL A 50 5.74 -5.43 -10.96
N LEU A 51 6.17 -5.31 -9.71
CA LEU A 51 7.59 -5.15 -9.38
C LEU A 51 8.48 -6.30 -9.86
N GLN A 52 7.97 -7.53 -9.79
CA GLN A 52 8.71 -8.72 -10.23
C GLN A 52 8.78 -8.87 -11.75
N ASN A 53 7.94 -8.16 -12.50
CA ASN A 53 7.85 -8.25 -13.95
C ASN A 53 8.21 -6.95 -14.67
N THR A 54 8.78 -5.97 -13.95
CA THR A 54 9.26 -4.69 -14.48
C THR A 54 10.60 -4.35 -13.82
N GLU A 55 11.38 -3.45 -14.42
CA GLU A 55 12.74 -3.14 -13.96
C GLU A 55 12.87 -1.74 -13.31
N ARG A 56 12.12 -0.76 -13.79
CA ARG A 56 12.32 0.67 -13.48
C ARG A 56 11.09 1.34 -12.87
N ILE A 57 9.89 0.91 -13.28
CA ILE A 57 8.66 1.59 -12.90
C ILE A 57 8.43 1.52 -11.39
N ARG A 58 8.08 2.64 -10.78
CA ARG A 58 7.73 2.71 -9.37
C ARG A 58 6.27 2.34 -9.18
N VAL A 59 5.96 1.78 -8.03
CA VAL A 59 4.58 1.43 -7.65
C VAL A 59 4.21 2.00 -6.29
N ARG A 60 2.93 2.33 -6.14
CA ARG A 60 2.37 2.80 -4.86
C ARG A 60 0.87 2.54 -4.76
N PRO A 61 0.32 2.35 -3.56
CA PRO A 61 -1.12 2.48 -3.39
C PRO A 61 -1.50 3.97 -3.55
N ALA A 62 -2.56 4.26 -4.28
CA ALA A 62 -3.02 5.62 -4.51
C ALA A 62 -4.51 5.77 -4.16
N VAL A 63 -4.86 5.73 -2.88
CA VAL A 63 -4.00 5.57 -1.69
C VAL A 63 -4.53 4.44 -0.81
N THR A 64 -3.69 3.84 0.05
CA THR A 64 -4.16 2.91 1.10
C THR A 64 -4.70 3.66 2.32
N CYS A 65 -5.57 2.99 3.09
CA CYS A 65 -6.18 3.57 4.29
C CYS A 65 -5.95 2.67 5.51
N PRO A 66 -5.45 3.22 6.64
CA PRO A 66 -5.29 2.48 7.88
C PRO A 66 -6.61 2.17 8.62
N GLY A 67 -7.78 2.52 8.07
CA GLY A 67 -9.07 2.17 8.65
C GLY A 67 -9.39 0.67 8.53
N PRO A 68 -9.50 0.13 7.31
CA PRO A 68 -9.82 -1.29 7.10
C PRO A 68 -8.64 -2.24 7.37
N ARG A 69 -7.41 -1.75 7.30
CA ARG A 69 -6.20 -2.53 7.58
C ARG A 69 -5.48 -2.00 8.80
N HIS A 70 -5.18 -2.86 9.76
CA HIS A 70 -4.38 -2.49 10.91
C HIS A 70 -2.99 -1.97 10.49
N THR A 71 -2.45 -1.01 11.21
CA THR A 71 -1.16 -0.37 10.90
C THR A 71 0.01 -1.36 10.84
N SER A 72 0.01 -2.39 11.70
CA SER A 72 1.02 -3.46 11.67
C SER A 72 0.96 -4.29 10.38
N VAL A 73 -0.25 -4.55 9.85
CA VAL A 73 -0.43 -5.27 8.58
C VAL A 73 0.10 -4.43 7.42
N ILE A 74 -0.19 -3.11 7.43
CA ILE A 74 0.34 -2.19 6.42
C ILE A 74 1.88 -2.14 6.49
N ALA A 75 2.45 -2.05 7.68
CA ALA A 75 3.89 -2.04 7.87
C ALA A 75 4.56 -3.32 7.38
N SER A 76 4.00 -4.49 7.73
CA SER A 76 4.50 -5.79 7.31
C SER A 76 4.50 -5.94 5.80
N VAL A 77 3.37 -5.67 5.15
CA VAL A 77 3.26 -5.79 3.68
C VAL A 77 4.13 -4.75 2.96
N ALA A 78 4.27 -3.54 3.51
CA ALA A 78 5.13 -2.51 2.93
C ALA A 78 6.60 -2.93 2.93
N LYS A 79 7.10 -3.55 4.01
CA LYS A 79 8.45 -4.13 4.07
C LYS A 79 8.64 -5.20 3.00
N THR A 80 7.70 -6.15 2.92
CA THR A 80 7.76 -7.24 1.95
C THR A 80 7.78 -6.74 0.51
N VAL A 81 6.90 -5.79 0.17
CA VAL A 81 6.83 -5.23 -1.20
C VAL A 81 8.10 -4.43 -1.52
N GLN A 82 8.68 -3.73 -0.54
CA GLN A 82 9.95 -3.01 -0.71
C GLN A 82 11.12 -3.97 -1.03
N GLU A 83 11.12 -5.17 -0.46
CA GLU A 83 12.14 -6.20 -0.77
C GLU A 83 12.03 -6.71 -2.21
N LEU A 84 10.81 -6.79 -2.76
CA LEU A 84 10.57 -7.24 -4.14
C LEU A 84 10.98 -6.21 -5.21
N GLY A 85 11.08 -4.96 -4.84
CA GLY A 85 11.51 -3.87 -5.73
C GLY A 85 12.21 -2.75 -4.94
N PRO A 86 13.47 -2.96 -4.53
CA PRO A 86 14.20 -1.97 -3.74
C PRO A 86 14.22 -0.58 -4.41
N GLY A 87 13.77 0.43 -3.68
CA GLY A 87 13.70 1.82 -4.16
C GLY A 87 12.56 2.13 -5.15
N ARG A 88 11.73 1.14 -5.49
CA ARG A 88 10.62 1.30 -6.44
C ARG A 88 9.23 1.30 -5.79
N PHE A 89 9.14 1.10 -4.50
CA PHE A 89 7.87 1.15 -3.76
C PHE A 89 7.76 2.41 -2.93
N GLU A 90 6.59 3.04 -2.95
CA GLU A 90 6.23 4.18 -2.11
C GLU A 90 4.93 3.86 -1.36
N LEU A 91 4.87 4.14 -0.08
CA LEU A 91 3.65 3.96 0.71
C LEU A 91 2.88 5.27 0.84
N TRP A 92 1.76 5.39 0.13
CA TRP A 92 0.89 6.56 0.18
C TRP A 92 -0.36 6.25 1.00
N LEU A 93 -0.57 7.06 2.05
CA LEU A 93 -1.67 6.92 2.99
C LEU A 93 -2.73 7.99 2.76
N GLY A 94 -3.99 7.63 2.95
CA GLY A 94 -5.12 8.53 2.90
C GLY A 94 -6.14 8.23 4.00
N ARG A 95 -7.08 9.14 4.18
CA ARG A 95 -8.10 9.05 5.24
C ARG A 95 -9.18 7.98 5.00
N GLY A 96 -9.21 7.40 3.82
CA GLY A 96 -10.25 6.46 3.41
C GLY A 96 -11.43 7.13 2.70
N GLY A 97 -11.91 6.45 1.70
CA GLY A 97 -13.10 6.73 0.92
C GLY A 97 -13.85 5.42 0.73
N SER A 98 -13.96 4.92 -0.51
CA SER A 98 -14.65 3.65 -0.81
C SER A 98 -14.12 2.47 0.03
N ALA A 99 -12.82 2.37 0.27
CA ALA A 99 -12.22 1.33 1.09
C ALA A 99 -12.77 1.29 2.53
N SER A 100 -13.16 2.42 3.10
CA SER A 100 -13.76 2.52 4.43
C SER A 100 -15.28 2.46 4.38
N PHE A 101 -15.93 3.29 3.56
CA PHE A 101 -17.37 3.43 3.55
C PHE A 101 -18.10 2.15 3.15
N LEU A 102 -17.56 1.38 2.22
CA LEU A 102 -18.17 0.13 1.76
C LEU A 102 -18.13 -1.00 2.80
N VAL A 103 -17.30 -0.87 3.82
CA VAL A 103 -17.25 -1.80 4.98
C VAL A 103 -17.81 -1.18 6.25
N GLY A 104 -18.57 -0.09 6.14
CA GLY A 104 -19.26 0.54 7.28
C GLY A 104 -18.38 1.40 8.18
N LEU A 105 -17.18 1.75 7.73
CA LEU A 105 -16.27 2.61 8.48
C LEU A 105 -16.34 4.06 7.99
N SER A 106 -16.17 5.01 8.89
CA SER A 106 -15.98 6.41 8.51
C SER A 106 -14.55 6.68 8.02
N GLY A 107 -14.37 7.74 7.26
CA GLY A 107 -13.03 8.20 6.91
C GLY A 107 -12.27 8.71 8.15
N LEU A 108 -10.98 8.44 8.22
CA LEU A 108 -10.13 8.81 9.35
C LEU A 108 -10.03 10.34 9.52
N ARG A 109 -10.01 10.79 10.77
CA ARG A 109 -9.66 12.16 11.14
C ARG A 109 -8.16 12.39 11.02
N LEU A 110 -7.73 13.63 10.90
CA LEU A 110 -6.31 13.97 10.73
C LEU A 110 -5.43 13.42 11.86
N ALA A 111 -5.92 13.47 13.11
CA ALA A 111 -5.20 12.93 14.26
C ALA A 111 -4.97 11.41 14.15
N GLU A 112 -5.96 10.68 13.63
CA GLU A 112 -5.88 9.22 13.43
C GLU A 112 -4.90 8.86 12.31
N ILE A 113 -4.86 9.64 11.23
CA ILE A 113 -3.85 9.46 10.17
C ILE A 113 -2.44 9.72 10.72
N ARG A 114 -2.27 10.81 11.49
CA ARG A 114 -0.97 11.12 12.11
C ARG A 114 -0.51 9.98 13.01
N LYS A 115 -1.40 9.46 13.86
CA LYS A 115 -1.11 8.31 14.72
C LYS A 115 -0.70 7.09 13.88
N ALA A 116 -1.47 6.75 12.86
CA ALA A 116 -1.19 5.63 11.97
C ALA A 116 0.18 5.74 11.28
N ILE A 117 0.59 6.95 10.85
CA ILE A 117 1.92 7.17 10.27
C ILE A 117 3.03 6.86 11.29
N VAL A 118 2.88 7.33 12.53
CA VAL A 118 3.86 7.06 13.59
C VAL A 118 3.96 5.56 13.86
N GLU A 119 2.82 4.89 14.00
CA GLU A 119 2.76 3.45 14.26
C GLU A 119 3.37 2.62 13.11
N ILE A 120 3.01 2.92 11.86
CA ILE A 120 3.58 2.22 10.71
C ILE A 120 5.11 2.40 10.67
N LYS A 121 5.61 3.60 10.91
CA LYS A 121 7.05 3.85 10.95
C LYS A 121 7.73 3.09 12.07
N GLY A 122 7.14 3.05 13.28
CA GLY A 122 7.64 2.28 14.41
C GLY A 122 7.71 0.78 14.10
N PHE A 123 6.62 0.19 13.56
CA PHE A 123 6.63 -1.21 13.13
C PHE A 123 7.67 -1.49 12.05
N MET A 124 7.84 -0.59 11.09
CA MET A 124 8.87 -0.75 10.05
C MET A 124 10.30 -0.67 10.60
N ALA A 125 10.50 0.12 11.66
CA ALA A 125 11.79 0.22 12.36
C ALA A 125 12.06 -0.94 13.34
N GLY A 126 11.05 -1.78 13.61
CA GLY A 126 11.15 -2.84 14.62
C GLY A 126 10.90 -2.37 16.06
N GLU A 127 10.33 -1.19 16.22
CA GLU A 127 9.94 -0.63 17.51
C GLU A 127 8.58 -1.23 17.93
N TRP A 128 8.63 -2.31 18.70
CA TRP A 128 7.44 -3.08 19.11
C TRP A 128 6.62 -2.41 20.23
N ASP A 129 7.21 -1.47 20.95
CA ASP A 129 6.61 -0.83 22.13
C ASP A 129 5.48 0.15 21.81
N VAL A 130 5.24 0.42 20.53
CA VAL A 130 4.20 1.37 20.11
C VAL A 130 2.78 0.94 20.47
N TYR A 131 2.57 -0.36 20.75
CA TYR A 131 1.24 -0.93 20.94
C TYR A 131 0.96 -1.60 22.30
N HIS A 132 1.97 -1.74 23.14
CA HIS A 132 1.76 -2.51 24.37
C HIS A 132 1.41 -1.63 25.56
N PRO A 133 0.18 -1.72 26.09
CA PRO A 133 -0.01 -1.51 27.50
C PRO A 133 0.89 -2.54 28.20
N ALA A 134 1.73 -2.09 29.12
CA ALA A 134 2.82 -2.86 29.74
C ALA A 134 2.43 -4.25 30.31
N ASP A 135 1.13 -4.57 30.39
CA ASP A 135 0.61 -5.72 31.11
C ASP A 135 -0.01 -6.81 30.21
N SER A 136 0.05 -6.71 28.88
CA SER A 136 -0.75 -7.59 28.01
C SER A 136 0.00 -8.43 26.99
N VAL A 137 1.34 -8.50 27.00
CA VAL A 137 2.09 -9.24 25.99
C VAL A 137 2.68 -10.52 26.51
N GLN A 138 2.09 -11.64 26.06
CA GLN A 138 2.84 -12.89 26.01
C GLN A 138 3.92 -12.74 24.95
N LYS A 139 5.18 -12.79 25.37
CA LYS A 139 6.31 -12.91 24.46
C LYS A 139 6.29 -14.32 23.86
N TYR A 140 6.06 -14.40 22.56
CA TYR A 140 6.32 -15.62 21.81
C TYR A 140 7.76 -15.61 21.31
#